data_0447d4f82c1862e62abedba1b39754b5
#
_entry.id   0447d4f82c1862e62abedba1b39754b5
#
_cell.length_a   1.000
_cell.length_b   1.000
_cell.length_c   1.000
_cell.angle_alpha   90.00
_cell.angle_beta   90.00
_cell.angle_gamma   90.00
#
_symmetry.space_group_name_H-M   'P 1'
#
loop_
_entity.id
_entity.type
_entity.pdbx_description
1 polymer ?
#
loop_
_entity_poly.entity_id
_entity_poly.type
_entity_poly.pdbx_seq_one_letter_code
_entity_poly.pdbx_strand_id
1 'polypeptide(L)'
;KPQKIIAVTGTNGKTTVSNMLLDMLTMDGKRVMNNKMGSNINSGIASSLIYGASLGGRCRYDLGLFEVDERSALRVYPYLKPDYMLITNLSRDSIMRNAHPEYIRDILTKYIPKETKLILNADDLICCGIAPENPRVYFGIEKMDTDVTDCVNLINDLQICPQCHRRLEYEYRRYNHIGRAYCPHCGFKAPAYDYAGCHVDLDKMRIDVRDAAGIGHYRLLNESIFNIYNVVSAVALLREIGYSHAQIETFFAKLNIVGSRYDAETIGSRTLYRLLAKEKNAFATTRVFDYISGLDGDKEIILMNSCQGDMKHWSENTCWLYDCDFEFLNRDNIKNIILCGPRRFDHKLRLLLAGVPEEKLSFAERETDAPDKLRLFANDQIYVLYGTDSIALGKKVADQVRTLLIAKNKEEGEADEN
;
A
#
# COMPACT_ATOMS: atom_id res chain seq x y z
N LYS A 1 -7.40 13.90 -27.03
CA LYS A 1 -7.04 12.84 -26.07
C LYS A 1 -6.08 11.84 -26.73
N PRO A 2 -5.27 11.07 -25.99
CA PRO A 2 -4.48 9.95 -26.50
C PRO A 2 -5.34 8.91 -27.21
N GLN A 3 -4.73 8.08 -28.06
CA GLN A 3 -5.45 7.01 -28.78
C GLN A 3 -5.92 5.90 -27.83
N LYS A 4 -5.13 5.59 -26.83
CA LYS A 4 -5.42 4.58 -25.81
C LYS A 4 -5.30 5.21 -24.42
N ILE A 5 -6.24 4.91 -23.55
CA ILE A 5 -6.31 5.45 -22.18
C ILE A 5 -6.36 4.28 -21.20
N ILE A 6 -5.47 4.34 -20.21
CA ILE A 6 -5.41 3.42 -19.09
C ILE A 6 -5.72 4.21 -17.81
N ALA A 7 -6.61 3.69 -16.99
CA ALA A 7 -6.86 4.19 -15.64
C ALA A 7 -6.34 3.19 -14.61
N VAL A 8 -5.74 3.70 -13.53
CA VAL A 8 -5.35 2.92 -12.36
C VAL A 8 -6.08 3.49 -11.16
N THR A 9 -6.81 2.63 -10.45
CA THR A 9 -7.58 2.99 -9.25
C THR A 9 -7.49 1.89 -8.18
N GLY A 10 -8.09 2.10 -7.02
CA GLY A 10 -8.07 1.17 -5.89
C GLY A 10 -7.52 1.82 -4.61
N THR A 11 -7.79 1.29 -3.44
CA THR A 11 -7.46 1.93 -2.16
C THR A 11 -5.94 2.04 -1.94
N ASN A 12 -5.19 0.99 -2.18
CA ASN A 12 -3.74 0.93 -1.99
C ASN A 12 -3.02 0.52 -3.28
N GLY A 13 -1.79 1.00 -3.47
CA GLY A 13 -0.94 0.61 -4.60
C GLY A 13 -1.08 1.47 -5.86
N LYS A 14 -2.11 2.29 -6.01
CA LYS A 14 -2.35 3.14 -7.20
C LYS A 14 -1.11 3.86 -7.72
N THR A 15 -0.51 4.68 -6.87
CA THR A 15 0.65 5.52 -7.23
C THR A 15 1.87 4.69 -7.57
N THR A 16 2.10 3.61 -6.82
CA THR A 16 3.22 2.69 -7.08
C THR A 16 3.07 2.04 -8.46
N VAL A 17 1.91 1.46 -8.73
CA VAL A 17 1.63 0.80 -10.01
C VAL A 17 1.65 1.80 -11.17
N SER A 18 1.04 2.97 -11.00
CA SER A 18 1.06 4.01 -12.04
C SER A 18 2.48 4.48 -12.38
N ASN A 19 3.34 4.67 -11.36
CA ASN A 19 4.73 5.03 -11.60
C ASN A 19 5.52 3.91 -12.28
N MET A 20 5.35 2.65 -11.83
CA MET A 20 5.98 1.48 -12.47
C MET A 20 5.60 1.40 -13.96
N LEU A 21 4.32 1.49 -14.26
CA LEU A 21 3.80 1.44 -15.64
C LEU A 21 4.31 2.62 -16.48
N LEU A 22 4.35 3.82 -15.90
CA LEU A 22 4.87 5.02 -16.57
C LEU A 22 6.34 4.83 -16.95
N ASP A 23 7.16 4.38 -16.02
CA ASP A 23 8.58 4.17 -16.24
C ASP A 23 8.82 3.09 -17.31
N MET A 24 8.11 1.95 -17.23
CA MET A 24 8.22 0.86 -18.21
C MET A 24 7.79 1.29 -19.62
N LEU A 25 6.66 1.98 -19.74
CA LEU A 25 6.15 2.46 -21.02
C LEU A 25 7.07 3.54 -21.61
N THR A 26 7.69 4.36 -20.77
CA THR A 26 8.69 5.35 -21.20
C THR A 26 9.98 4.67 -21.66
N MET A 27 10.44 3.61 -20.99
CA MET A 27 11.56 2.77 -21.45
C MET A 27 11.32 2.14 -22.82
N ASP A 28 10.06 1.84 -23.17
CA ASP A 28 9.65 1.39 -24.50
C ASP A 28 9.59 2.54 -25.55
N GLY A 29 9.97 3.75 -25.17
CA GLY A 29 9.94 4.91 -26.05
C GLY A 29 8.53 5.51 -26.27
N LYS A 30 7.52 5.10 -25.52
CA LYS A 30 6.18 5.69 -25.59
C LYS A 30 6.14 7.07 -24.94
N ARG A 31 5.47 8.00 -25.59
CA ARG A 31 5.13 9.30 -25.00
C ARG A 31 3.85 9.12 -24.20
N VAL A 32 3.98 9.07 -22.88
CA VAL A 32 2.86 8.79 -21.96
C VAL A 32 2.38 10.08 -21.32
N MET A 33 1.10 10.43 -21.54
CA MET A 33 0.43 11.48 -20.79
C MET A 33 -0.01 10.91 -19.43
N ASN A 34 0.31 11.60 -18.33
CA ASN A 34 -0.04 11.16 -16.98
C ASN A 34 -0.31 12.34 -16.06
N ASN A 35 -0.84 12.08 -14.87
CA ASN A 35 -1.11 13.09 -13.85
C ASN A 35 -0.17 13.06 -12.64
N LYS A 36 1.06 12.55 -12.80
CA LYS A 36 2.06 12.43 -11.73
C LYS A 36 2.38 13.78 -11.06
N MET A 37 2.38 14.87 -11.83
CA MET A 37 2.64 16.23 -11.33
C MET A 37 1.40 16.93 -10.76
N GLY A 38 0.24 16.31 -10.84
CA GLY A 38 -1.04 16.83 -10.35
C GLY A 38 -1.68 15.91 -9.34
N SER A 39 -2.96 16.14 -9.06
CA SER A 39 -3.75 15.28 -8.19
C SER A 39 -4.44 14.17 -8.99
N ASN A 40 -4.84 13.11 -8.29
CA ASN A 40 -5.61 11.98 -8.84
C ASN A 40 -7.12 12.24 -8.89
N ILE A 41 -7.53 13.48 -8.71
CA ILE A 41 -8.92 13.94 -8.86
C ILE A 41 -9.13 14.64 -10.21
N ASN A 42 -10.37 14.97 -10.51
CA ASN A 42 -10.78 15.57 -11.80
C ASN A 42 -9.95 16.80 -12.23
N SER A 43 -9.56 17.68 -11.31
CA SER A 43 -8.75 18.87 -11.64
C SER A 43 -7.35 18.51 -12.12
N GLY A 44 -6.65 17.54 -11.47
CA GLY A 44 -5.32 17.10 -11.89
C GLY A 44 -5.34 16.40 -13.26
N ILE A 45 -6.37 15.60 -13.52
CA ILE A 45 -6.57 14.94 -14.82
C ILE A 45 -6.85 15.97 -15.90
N ALA A 46 -7.75 16.94 -15.65
CA ALA A 46 -8.04 18.00 -16.59
C ALA A 46 -6.80 18.84 -16.91
N SER A 47 -6.00 19.21 -15.91
CA SER A 47 -4.73 19.91 -16.09
C SER A 47 -3.77 19.13 -16.98
N SER A 48 -3.64 17.82 -16.76
CA SER A 48 -2.75 16.95 -17.57
C SER A 48 -3.22 16.88 -19.03
N LEU A 49 -4.54 16.83 -19.26
CA LEU A 49 -5.12 16.85 -20.63
C LEU A 49 -4.87 18.19 -21.34
N ILE A 50 -4.97 19.31 -20.61
CA ILE A 50 -4.69 20.66 -21.16
C ILE A 50 -3.20 20.78 -21.51
N TYR A 51 -2.31 20.42 -20.61
CA TYR A 51 -0.86 20.41 -20.84
C TYR A 51 -0.45 19.53 -22.03
N GLY A 52 -1.12 18.40 -22.19
CA GLY A 52 -0.84 17.45 -23.26
C GLY A 52 -1.41 17.80 -24.62
N ALA A 53 -2.21 18.86 -24.72
CA ALA A 53 -2.79 19.33 -25.97
C ALA A 53 -1.93 20.44 -26.62
N SER A 54 -1.90 20.47 -27.96
CA SER A 54 -1.41 21.62 -28.70
C SER A 54 -2.48 22.72 -28.71
N LEU A 55 -2.10 23.96 -29.09
CA LEU A 55 -3.05 25.06 -29.29
C LEU A 55 -4.18 24.70 -30.26
N GLY A 56 -3.95 23.83 -31.23
CA GLY A 56 -4.96 23.29 -32.14
C GLY A 56 -5.70 22.06 -31.63
N GLY A 57 -5.60 21.73 -30.33
CA GLY A 57 -6.29 20.59 -29.69
C GLY A 57 -5.76 19.20 -30.06
N ARG A 58 -4.61 19.10 -30.75
CA ARG A 58 -4.01 17.81 -31.11
C ARG A 58 -3.24 17.23 -29.91
N CYS A 59 -3.44 15.95 -29.63
CA CYS A 59 -2.69 15.23 -28.61
C CYS A 59 -1.26 14.91 -29.12
N ARG A 60 -0.26 15.10 -28.26
CA ARG A 60 1.16 14.84 -28.56
C ARG A 60 1.63 13.50 -27.99
N TYR A 61 0.77 12.76 -27.34
CA TYR A 61 1.07 11.54 -26.59
C TYR A 61 0.45 10.33 -27.28
N ASP A 62 1.16 9.22 -27.18
CA ASP A 62 0.75 7.95 -27.79
C ASP A 62 -0.28 7.26 -26.90
N LEU A 63 -0.16 7.43 -25.57
CA LEU A 63 -0.94 6.75 -24.55
C LEU A 63 -1.25 7.71 -23.39
N GLY A 64 -2.41 7.55 -22.76
CA GLY A 64 -2.75 8.17 -21.48
C GLY A 64 -2.75 7.14 -20.36
N LEU A 65 -2.04 7.43 -19.28
CA LEU A 65 -2.01 6.64 -18.05
C LEU A 65 -2.38 7.54 -16.87
N PHE A 66 -3.57 7.35 -16.32
CA PHE A 66 -4.08 8.21 -15.27
C PHE A 66 -4.33 7.44 -13.99
N GLU A 67 -3.75 7.91 -12.89
CA GLU A 67 -4.17 7.54 -11.55
C GLU A 67 -5.47 8.28 -11.24
N VAL A 68 -6.53 7.56 -10.89
CA VAL A 68 -7.85 8.13 -10.60
C VAL A 68 -8.28 7.73 -9.20
N ASP A 69 -8.58 8.72 -8.37
CA ASP A 69 -9.23 8.48 -7.07
C ASP A 69 -10.61 7.89 -7.28
N GLU A 70 -10.97 6.87 -6.52
CA GLU A 70 -12.19 6.08 -6.70
C GLU A 70 -13.46 6.94 -6.69
N ARG A 71 -13.50 7.93 -5.80
CA ARG A 71 -14.66 8.87 -5.69
C ARG A 71 -14.69 9.86 -6.83
N SER A 72 -13.57 10.10 -7.49
CA SER A 72 -13.51 10.96 -8.67
C SER A 72 -14.08 10.29 -9.92
N ALA A 73 -14.33 8.99 -9.90
CA ALA A 73 -14.94 8.23 -11.00
C ALA A 73 -16.20 8.93 -11.55
N LEU A 74 -17.10 9.40 -10.67
CA LEU A 74 -18.33 10.10 -11.03
C LEU A 74 -18.10 11.41 -11.82
N ARG A 75 -16.93 12.04 -11.68
CA ARG A 75 -16.58 13.31 -12.33
C ARG A 75 -15.62 13.15 -13.50
N VAL A 76 -14.92 12.03 -13.58
CA VAL A 76 -13.89 11.74 -14.57
C VAL A 76 -14.44 10.92 -15.73
N TYR A 77 -15.07 9.79 -15.46
CA TYR A 77 -15.45 8.83 -16.50
C TYR A 77 -16.59 9.25 -17.42
N PRO A 78 -17.49 10.18 -17.07
CA PRO A 78 -18.39 10.77 -18.05
C PRO A 78 -17.68 11.48 -19.20
N TYR A 79 -16.45 11.96 -18.99
CA TYR A 79 -15.68 12.74 -19.96
C TYR A 79 -14.43 12.01 -20.48
N LEU A 80 -13.84 11.11 -19.70
CA LEU A 80 -12.65 10.35 -20.01
C LEU A 80 -12.95 8.86 -19.90
N LYS A 81 -13.15 8.21 -21.04
CA LYS A 81 -13.44 6.78 -21.11
C LYS A 81 -12.12 6.00 -21.26
N PRO A 82 -11.68 5.25 -20.25
CA PRO A 82 -10.51 4.40 -20.36
C PRO A 82 -10.81 3.14 -21.19
N ASP A 83 -9.84 2.72 -21.99
CA ASP A 83 -9.88 1.44 -22.71
C ASP A 83 -9.61 0.28 -21.73
N TYR A 84 -8.70 0.52 -20.78
CA TYR A 84 -8.33 -0.43 -19.73
C TYR A 84 -8.40 0.24 -18.36
N MET A 85 -8.86 -0.49 -17.37
CA MET A 85 -8.85 -0.03 -15.98
C MET A 85 -8.30 -1.13 -15.08
N LEU A 86 -7.20 -0.80 -14.41
CA LEU A 86 -6.62 -1.64 -13.38
C LEU A 86 -7.14 -1.21 -12.00
N ILE A 87 -7.70 -2.15 -11.26
CA ILE A 87 -8.18 -1.94 -9.89
C ILE A 87 -7.37 -2.83 -8.95
N THR A 88 -6.54 -2.20 -8.12
CA THR A 88 -5.57 -2.91 -7.28
C THR A 88 -6.20 -3.65 -6.12
N ASN A 89 -7.04 -2.97 -5.37
CA ASN A 89 -7.84 -3.50 -4.26
C ASN A 89 -8.85 -2.45 -3.79
N LEU A 90 -9.90 -2.90 -3.08
CA LEU A 90 -10.82 -2.04 -2.37
C LEU A 90 -10.88 -2.43 -0.89
N SER A 91 -10.46 -1.53 -0.03
CA SER A 91 -10.52 -1.69 1.41
C SER A 91 -11.04 -0.40 2.05
N ARG A 92 -11.28 -0.43 3.35
CA ARG A 92 -11.60 0.80 4.09
C ARG A 92 -10.46 1.80 3.90
N ASP A 93 -10.82 2.99 3.50
CA ASP A 93 -9.95 4.16 3.55
C ASP A 93 -10.33 5.01 4.79
N SER A 94 -9.81 6.19 4.89
CA SER A 94 -10.14 7.13 5.96
C SER A 94 -11.66 7.27 6.11
N ILE A 95 -12.15 7.19 7.36
CA ILE A 95 -13.57 7.32 7.69
C ILE A 95 -14.19 8.61 7.15
N MET A 96 -13.41 9.69 7.07
CA MET A 96 -13.87 10.95 6.47
C MET A 96 -14.06 10.86 4.94
N ARG A 97 -13.42 9.91 4.30
CA ARG A 97 -13.46 9.73 2.84
C ARG A 97 -14.36 8.58 2.42
N ASN A 98 -14.10 7.38 2.94
CA ASN A 98 -14.66 6.13 2.43
C ASN A 98 -14.71 5.08 3.54
N ALA A 99 -15.60 5.26 4.49
CA ALA A 99 -15.73 4.30 5.58
C ALA A 99 -16.06 2.88 5.08
N HIS A 100 -16.72 2.74 3.92
CA HIS A 100 -17.23 1.45 3.45
C HIS A 100 -16.81 1.16 2.00
N PRO A 101 -16.07 0.06 1.74
CA PRO A 101 -15.60 -0.27 0.41
C PRO A 101 -16.73 -0.59 -0.58
N GLU A 102 -17.90 -1.06 -0.12
CA GLU A 102 -19.06 -1.29 -0.98
C GLU A 102 -19.63 -0.02 -1.59
N TYR A 103 -19.62 1.09 -0.86
CA TYR A 103 -20.02 2.39 -1.41
C TYR A 103 -19.11 2.79 -2.60
N ILE A 104 -17.83 2.50 -2.50
CA ILE A 104 -16.87 2.75 -3.59
C ILE A 104 -17.12 1.81 -4.76
N ARG A 105 -17.37 0.52 -4.48
CA ARG A 105 -17.75 -0.45 -5.51
C ARG A 105 -18.96 0.04 -6.30
N ASP A 106 -19.98 0.57 -5.63
CA ASP A 106 -21.20 1.05 -6.26
C ASP A 106 -20.95 2.29 -7.12
N ILE A 107 -20.11 3.24 -6.67
CA ILE A 107 -19.68 4.38 -7.49
C ILE A 107 -18.97 3.88 -8.74
N LEU A 108 -17.96 3.02 -8.61
CA LEU A 108 -17.21 2.47 -9.74
C LEU A 108 -18.14 1.74 -10.70
N THR A 109 -19.01 0.88 -10.19
CA THR A 109 -19.98 0.12 -11.00
C THR A 109 -20.88 1.04 -11.82
N LYS A 110 -21.31 2.15 -11.22
CA LYS A 110 -22.23 3.09 -11.88
C LYS A 110 -21.56 3.92 -12.98
N TYR A 111 -20.29 4.28 -12.81
CA TYR A 111 -19.65 5.29 -13.67
C TYR A 111 -18.59 4.74 -14.61
N ILE A 112 -18.10 3.50 -14.42
CA ILE A 112 -17.20 2.86 -15.38
C ILE A 112 -17.92 2.63 -16.71
N PRO A 113 -17.36 3.09 -17.85
CA PRO A 113 -17.95 2.82 -19.16
C PRO A 113 -18.00 1.32 -19.44
N LYS A 114 -19.09 0.83 -20.05
CA LYS A 114 -19.32 -0.62 -20.28
C LYS A 114 -18.27 -1.28 -21.17
N GLU A 115 -17.64 -0.50 -22.05
CA GLU A 115 -16.62 -0.97 -22.97
C GLU A 115 -15.24 -1.13 -22.34
N THR A 116 -15.02 -0.52 -21.17
CA THR A 116 -13.73 -0.57 -20.47
C THR A 116 -13.40 -1.99 -20.05
N LYS A 117 -12.24 -2.51 -20.46
CA LYS A 117 -11.73 -3.79 -19.99
C LYS A 117 -11.13 -3.64 -18.59
N LEU A 118 -11.63 -4.42 -17.65
CA LEU A 118 -11.22 -4.39 -16.25
C LEU A 118 -10.11 -5.42 -15.98
N ILE A 119 -9.10 -5.02 -15.23
CA ILE A 119 -8.06 -5.89 -14.69
C ILE A 119 -8.24 -5.86 -13.17
N LEU A 120 -8.76 -6.93 -12.60
CA LEU A 120 -9.29 -7.00 -11.23
C LEU A 120 -8.48 -7.96 -10.37
N ASN A 121 -8.32 -7.62 -9.09
CA ASN A 121 -7.74 -8.52 -8.11
C ASN A 121 -8.76 -9.61 -7.72
N ALA A 122 -8.51 -10.87 -8.09
CA ALA A 122 -9.39 -12.00 -7.78
C ALA A 122 -9.38 -12.40 -6.30
N ASP A 123 -8.35 -12.00 -5.56
CA ASP A 123 -8.25 -12.23 -4.11
C ASP A 123 -9.05 -11.19 -3.30
N ASP A 124 -9.62 -10.20 -3.99
CA ASP A 124 -10.51 -9.17 -3.44
C ASP A 124 -11.90 -9.30 -4.07
N LEU A 125 -12.80 -10.00 -3.39
CA LEU A 125 -14.17 -10.19 -3.89
C LEU A 125 -14.98 -8.90 -4.01
N ILE A 126 -14.59 -7.82 -3.30
CA ILE A 126 -15.24 -6.51 -3.46
C ILE A 126 -14.88 -5.96 -4.84
N CYS A 127 -13.60 -6.06 -5.24
CA CYS A 127 -13.15 -5.72 -6.59
C CYS A 127 -13.82 -6.59 -7.65
N CYS A 128 -13.95 -7.90 -7.41
CA CYS A 128 -14.61 -8.82 -8.35
C CYS A 128 -16.06 -8.43 -8.67
N GLY A 129 -16.74 -7.80 -7.72
CA GLY A 129 -18.13 -7.36 -7.86
C GLY A 129 -18.32 -6.05 -8.65
N ILE A 130 -17.24 -5.37 -9.06
CA ILE A 130 -17.33 -4.09 -9.79
C ILE A 130 -17.80 -4.33 -11.22
N ALA A 131 -18.80 -3.53 -11.66
CA ALA A 131 -19.29 -3.45 -13.03
C ALA A 131 -19.36 -4.84 -13.74
N PRO A 132 -20.23 -5.76 -13.29
CA PRO A 132 -20.19 -7.18 -13.67
C PRO A 132 -20.39 -7.45 -15.17
N GLU A 133 -20.92 -6.48 -15.90
CA GLU A 133 -21.14 -6.59 -17.35
C GLU A 133 -19.91 -6.23 -18.20
N ASN A 134 -18.87 -5.64 -17.61
CA ASN A 134 -17.70 -5.22 -18.36
C ASN A 134 -16.80 -6.43 -18.73
N PRO A 135 -16.11 -6.39 -19.89
CA PRO A 135 -15.03 -7.32 -20.19
C PRO A 135 -13.99 -7.26 -19.06
N ARG A 136 -13.48 -8.41 -18.62
CA ARG A 136 -12.57 -8.46 -17.49
C ARG A 136 -11.58 -9.59 -17.55
N VAL A 137 -10.47 -9.43 -16.85
CA VAL A 137 -9.48 -10.44 -16.50
C VAL A 137 -9.12 -10.30 -15.02
N TYR A 138 -8.63 -11.38 -14.45
CA TYR A 138 -8.34 -11.49 -13.05
C TYR A 138 -6.87 -11.79 -12.80
N PHE A 139 -6.26 -11.01 -11.92
CA PHE A 139 -4.94 -11.31 -11.37
C PHE A 139 -5.06 -11.69 -9.89
N GLY A 140 -4.07 -12.40 -9.40
CA GLY A 140 -3.96 -12.74 -7.98
C GLY A 140 -2.69 -13.51 -7.71
N ILE A 141 -2.51 -13.97 -6.48
CA ILE A 141 -1.32 -14.70 -6.05
C ILE A 141 -1.74 -16.05 -5.52
N GLU A 142 -1.11 -17.13 -5.98
CA GLU A 142 -1.32 -18.47 -5.46
C GLU A 142 -0.94 -18.56 -3.98
N LYS A 143 -1.36 -19.63 -3.30
CA LYS A 143 -1.12 -19.82 -1.87
C LYS A 143 0.37 -19.71 -1.55
N MET A 144 0.69 -18.92 -0.52
CA MET A 144 2.03 -18.76 0.03
C MET A 144 2.10 -19.46 1.40
N ASP A 145 3.31 -19.81 1.85
CA ASP A 145 3.53 -20.47 3.15
C ASP A 145 3.12 -19.59 4.33
N THR A 146 3.12 -18.27 4.15
CA THR A 146 2.70 -17.28 5.15
C THR A 146 1.19 -17.09 5.24
N ASP A 147 0.41 -17.67 4.33
CA ASP A 147 -1.04 -17.51 4.30
C ASP A 147 -1.70 -18.32 5.43
N VAL A 148 -2.75 -17.74 6.01
CA VAL A 148 -3.56 -18.34 7.07
C VAL A 148 -5.00 -18.54 6.61
N THR A 149 -5.80 -19.29 7.34
CA THR A 149 -7.25 -19.47 7.04
C THR A 149 -8.10 -18.42 7.76
N ASP A 150 -7.73 -18.12 9.00
CA ASP A 150 -8.47 -17.20 9.85
C ASP A 150 -8.05 -15.75 9.64
N CYS A 151 -8.98 -14.82 9.86
CA CYS A 151 -8.67 -13.41 9.83
C CYS A 151 -7.96 -12.99 11.13
N VAL A 152 -6.69 -12.63 11.03
CA VAL A 152 -5.90 -12.13 12.17
C VAL A 152 -6.09 -10.64 12.42
N ASN A 153 -6.77 -9.94 11.52
CA ASN A 153 -7.01 -8.51 11.59
C ASN A 153 -8.32 -8.19 12.30
N LEU A 154 -8.41 -7.04 12.96
CA LEU A 154 -9.65 -6.53 13.56
C LEU A 154 -10.72 -6.33 12.50
N ILE A 155 -10.34 -5.79 11.34
CA ILE A 155 -11.25 -5.52 10.23
C ILE A 155 -11.40 -6.78 9.36
N ASN A 156 -12.61 -7.31 9.33
CA ASN A 156 -13.02 -8.44 8.49
C ASN A 156 -14.32 -8.08 7.75
N ASP A 157 -14.20 -7.28 6.71
CA ASP A 157 -15.35 -6.69 6.01
C ASP A 157 -16.16 -7.67 5.16
N LEU A 158 -15.54 -8.74 4.68
CA LEU A 158 -16.18 -9.68 3.77
C LEU A 158 -16.39 -11.04 4.42
N GLN A 159 -17.55 -11.22 5.03
CA GLN A 159 -17.90 -12.46 5.72
C GLN A 159 -19.08 -13.20 5.10
N ILE A 160 -19.84 -12.54 4.22
CA ILE A 160 -21.13 -13.02 3.72
C ILE A 160 -21.02 -13.28 2.21
N CYS A 161 -21.51 -14.43 1.80
CA CYS A 161 -21.57 -14.82 0.39
C CYS A 161 -22.46 -13.88 -0.41
N PRO A 162 -22.00 -13.32 -1.53
CA PRO A 162 -22.80 -12.40 -2.35
C PRO A 162 -23.95 -13.09 -3.08
N GLN A 163 -23.96 -14.44 -3.16
CA GLN A 163 -25.03 -15.18 -3.84
C GLN A 163 -26.12 -15.67 -2.90
N CYS A 164 -25.74 -16.31 -1.78
CA CYS A 164 -26.71 -16.96 -0.90
C CYS A 164 -26.80 -16.35 0.50
N HIS A 165 -26.06 -15.30 0.79
CA HIS A 165 -26.00 -14.55 2.05
C HIS A 165 -25.60 -15.39 3.28
N ARG A 166 -25.01 -16.57 3.10
CA ARG A 166 -24.44 -17.37 4.18
C ARG A 166 -22.96 -17.05 4.35
N ARG A 167 -22.37 -17.51 5.46
CA ARG A 167 -20.97 -17.23 5.81
C ARG A 167 -20.03 -17.78 4.73
N LEU A 168 -19.04 -16.96 4.36
CA LEU A 168 -17.93 -17.35 3.52
C LEU A 168 -16.84 -18.03 4.34
N GLU A 169 -16.14 -18.96 3.71
CA GLU A 169 -14.91 -19.57 4.19
C GLU A 169 -13.76 -19.21 3.22
N TYR A 170 -12.54 -19.45 3.65
CA TYR A 170 -11.33 -19.12 2.88
C TYR A 170 -10.43 -20.34 2.79
N GLU A 171 -9.96 -20.61 1.58
CA GLU A 171 -8.88 -21.58 1.37
C GLU A 171 -7.58 -21.05 1.97
N TYR A 172 -7.37 -19.74 1.85
CA TYR A 172 -6.32 -18.97 2.51
C TYR A 172 -6.64 -17.48 2.52
N ARG A 173 -6.08 -16.77 3.50
CA ARG A 173 -6.10 -15.31 3.65
C ARG A 173 -4.69 -14.79 3.78
N ARG A 174 -4.46 -13.58 3.26
CA ARG A 174 -3.21 -12.84 3.43
C ARG A 174 -3.35 -11.73 4.45
N TYR A 175 -4.43 -11.00 4.36
CA TYR A 175 -4.77 -9.93 5.29
C TYR A 175 -6.22 -9.50 5.10
N ASN A 176 -6.89 -9.07 6.15
CA ASN A 176 -8.28 -8.64 6.15
C ASN A 176 -9.18 -9.60 5.33
N HIS A 177 -9.82 -9.12 4.27
CA HIS A 177 -10.66 -9.92 3.37
C HIS A 177 -9.92 -10.40 2.10
N ILE A 178 -8.64 -10.06 1.96
CA ILE A 178 -7.86 -10.45 0.78
C ILE A 178 -7.42 -11.90 0.90
N GLY A 179 -7.85 -12.74 -0.05
CA GLY A 179 -7.57 -14.17 -0.10
C GLY A 179 -8.56 -14.94 -0.97
N ARG A 180 -8.50 -16.26 -0.93
CA ARG A 180 -9.36 -17.15 -1.73
C ARG A 180 -10.61 -17.55 -0.95
N ALA A 181 -11.65 -16.77 -1.12
CA ALA A 181 -12.94 -17.05 -0.48
C ALA A 181 -13.79 -18.04 -1.29
N TYR A 182 -14.57 -18.85 -0.58
CA TYR A 182 -15.57 -19.74 -1.15
C TYR A 182 -16.78 -19.86 -0.21
N CYS A 183 -17.90 -20.31 -0.75
CA CYS A 183 -19.09 -20.58 0.02
C CYS A 183 -19.38 -22.09 0.05
N PRO A 184 -19.32 -22.75 1.21
CA PRO A 184 -19.60 -24.18 1.31
C PRO A 184 -21.07 -24.55 1.04
N HIS A 185 -21.98 -23.55 1.06
CA HIS A 185 -23.41 -23.79 0.89
C HIS A 185 -23.90 -23.77 -0.55
N CYS A 186 -23.43 -22.79 -1.35
CA CYS A 186 -23.92 -22.63 -2.73
C CYS A 186 -22.85 -22.92 -3.78
N GLY A 187 -21.63 -23.24 -3.37
CA GLY A 187 -20.50 -23.50 -4.27
C GLY A 187 -19.88 -22.25 -4.91
N PHE A 188 -20.28 -21.05 -4.49
CA PHE A 188 -19.63 -19.82 -4.92
C PHE A 188 -18.13 -19.87 -4.61
N LYS A 189 -17.31 -19.44 -5.54
CA LYS A 189 -15.85 -19.36 -5.39
C LYS A 189 -15.33 -18.05 -5.97
N ALA A 190 -14.23 -17.57 -5.40
CA ALA A 190 -13.47 -16.48 -5.98
C ALA A 190 -13.06 -16.85 -7.43
N PRO A 191 -13.02 -15.90 -8.38
CA PRO A 191 -12.71 -16.15 -9.78
C PRO A 191 -11.33 -16.81 -9.96
N ALA A 192 -11.18 -17.64 -11.00
CA ALA A 192 -9.86 -18.15 -11.39
C ALA A 192 -8.95 -17.00 -11.86
N TYR A 193 -7.65 -17.19 -11.73
CA TYR A 193 -6.66 -16.23 -12.22
C TYR A 193 -6.42 -16.39 -13.73
N ASP A 194 -6.49 -15.28 -14.47
CA ASP A 194 -5.93 -15.18 -15.81
C ASP A 194 -4.41 -14.92 -15.71
N TYR A 195 -4.00 -14.20 -14.65
CA TYR A 195 -2.61 -13.88 -14.32
C TYR A 195 -2.32 -14.28 -12.87
N ALA A 196 -1.63 -15.41 -12.71
CA ALA A 196 -1.34 -15.98 -11.40
C ALA A 196 0.11 -15.68 -10.97
N GLY A 197 0.30 -14.90 -9.92
CA GLY A 197 1.57 -14.84 -9.22
C GLY A 197 1.84 -16.17 -8.52
N CYS A 198 2.94 -16.81 -8.84
CA CYS A 198 3.36 -18.10 -8.28
C CYS A 198 4.85 -18.07 -7.97
N HIS A 199 5.34 -19.02 -7.16
CA HIS A 199 6.76 -19.13 -6.81
C HIS A 199 7.39 -17.82 -6.32
N VAL A 200 6.82 -17.26 -5.26
CA VAL A 200 7.38 -16.05 -4.62
C VAL A 200 8.62 -16.45 -3.83
N ASP A 201 9.78 -15.92 -4.22
CA ASP A 201 11.08 -16.12 -3.57
C ASP A 201 11.56 -14.77 -3.03
N LEU A 202 11.33 -14.53 -1.75
CA LEU A 202 11.67 -13.25 -1.10
C LEU A 202 13.18 -13.10 -0.89
N ASP A 203 13.92 -14.20 -0.71
CA ASP A 203 15.38 -14.17 -0.55
C ASP A 203 16.07 -13.70 -1.84
N LYS A 204 15.54 -14.12 -2.98
CA LYS A 204 16.03 -13.72 -4.30
C LYS A 204 15.28 -12.50 -4.87
N MET A 205 14.30 -11.98 -4.15
CA MET A 205 13.44 -10.88 -4.59
C MET A 205 12.84 -11.13 -5.97
N ARG A 206 12.18 -12.29 -6.15
CA ARG A 206 11.63 -12.75 -7.41
C ARG A 206 10.21 -13.29 -7.26
N ILE A 207 9.46 -13.17 -8.35
CA ILE A 207 8.14 -13.79 -8.52
C ILE A 207 7.99 -14.29 -9.96
N ASP A 208 7.36 -15.43 -10.10
CA ASP A 208 6.87 -15.92 -11.38
C ASP A 208 5.41 -15.50 -11.58
N VAL A 209 5.06 -15.08 -12.79
CA VAL A 209 3.66 -14.83 -13.16
C VAL A 209 3.29 -15.69 -14.35
N ARG A 210 2.27 -16.52 -14.17
CA ARG A 210 1.74 -17.43 -15.19
C ARG A 210 0.48 -16.86 -15.81
N ASP A 211 0.40 -16.95 -17.15
CA ASP A 211 -0.81 -16.71 -17.93
C ASP A 211 -1.00 -17.81 -18.99
N ALA A 212 -1.96 -17.64 -19.90
CA ALA A 212 -2.25 -18.61 -20.98
C ALA A 212 -1.08 -18.79 -21.97
N ALA A 213 -0.15 -17.83 -22.06
CA ALA A 213 1.01 -17.90 -22.97
C ALA A 213 2.26 -18.50 -22.31
N GLY A 214 2.27 -18.70 -20.99
CA GLY A 214 3.40 -19.28 -20.28
C GLY A 214 3.70 -18.58 -18.94
N ILE A 215 4.97 -18.63 -18.56
CA ILE A 215 5.48 -18.08 -17.29
C ILE A 215 6.53 -17.02 -17.59
N GLY A 216 6.42 -15.87 -16.93
CA GLY A 216 7.47 -14.84 -16.90
C GLY A 216 8.05 -14.70 -15.50
N HIS A 217 9.33 -14.26 -15.43
CA HIS A 217 10.10 -14.17 -14.21
C HIS A 217 10.41 -12.71 -13.87
N TYR A 218 9.91 -12.21 -12.76
CA TYR A 218 9.96 -10.79 -12.44
C TYR A 218 10.68 -10.52 -11.15
N ARG A 219 11.41 -9.39 -11.13
CA ARG A 219 12.04 -8.88 -9.93
C ARG A 219 11.00 -8.19 -9.05
N LEU A 220 11.02 -8.49 -7.74
CA LEU A 220 10.30 -7.73 -6.73
C LEU A 220 11.10 -6.46 -6.37
N LEU A 221 10.40 -5.37 -6.09
CA LEU A 221 11.02 -4.13 -5.67
C LEU A 221 11.25 -4.07 -4.15
N ASN A 222 10.42 -4.76 -3.38
CA ASN A 222 10.55 -5.02 -1.96
C ASN A 222 9.71 -6.26 -1.58
N GLU A 223 9.86 -6.74 -0.37
CA GLU A 223 9.26 -7.97 0.16
C GLU A 223 7.80 -7.83 0.61
N SER A 224 7.25 -6.60 0.61
CA SER A 224 5.89 -6.41 1.11
C SER A 224 4.85 -7.08 0.20
N ILE A 225 3.83 -7.68 0.81
CA ILE A 225 2.73 -8.33 0.08
C ILE A 225 2.03 -7.37 -0.90
N PHE A 226 1.94 -6.09 -0.57
CA PHE A 226 1.40 -5.09 -1.50
C PHE A 226 2.26 -4.91 -2.74
N ASN A 227 3.59 -4.98 -2.59
CA ASN A 227 4.47 -4.86 -3.72
C ASN A 227 4.35 -6.09 -4.64
N ILE A 228 4.17 -7.27 -4.06
CA ILE A 228 3.93 -8.49 -4.83
C ILE A 228 2.66 -8.33 -5.68
N TYR A 229 1.54 -7.90 -5.09
CA TYR A 229 0.32 -7.59 -5.85
C TYR A 229 0.51 -6.48 -6.89
N ASN A 230 1.28 -5.44 -6.59
CA ASN A 230 1.56 -4.36 -7.54
C ASN A 230 2.33 -4.88 -8.76
N VAL A 231 3.31 -5.78 -8.57
CA VAL A 231 4.06 -6.41 -9.65
C VAL A 231 3.13 -7.26 -10.52
N VAL A 232 2.35 -8.17 -9.91
CA VAL A 232 1.42 -9.04 -10.66
C VAL A 232 0.39 -8.22 -11.44
N SER A 233 -0.16 -7.16 -10.82
CA SER A 233 -1.14 -6.29 -11.47
C SER A 233 -0.55 -5.49 -12.64
N ALA A 234 0.68 -5.00 -12.51
CA ALA A 234 1.39 -4.30 -13.59
C ALA A 234 1.70 -5.26 -14.75
N VAL A 235 2.14 -6.48 -14.45
CA VAL A 235 2.33 -7.55 -15.47
C VAL A 235 1.03 -7.83 -16.19
N ALA A 236 -0.07 -8.06 -15.46
CA ALA A 236 -1.37 -8.34 -16.05
C ALA A 236 -1.81 -7.24 -17.03
N LEU A 237 -1.69 -5.97 -16.64
CA LEU A 237 -2.03 -4.85 -17.52
C LEU A 237 -1.10 -4.77 -18.74
N LEU A 238 0.21 -4.93 -18.59
CA LEU A 238 1.15 -4.88 -19.71
C LEU A 238 0.91 -6.03 -20.70
N ARG A 239 0.59 -7.21 -20.20
CA ARG A 239 0.18 -8.36 -21.03
C ARG A 239 -1.09 -8.05 -21.83
N GLU A 240 -2.09 -7.45 -21.18
CA GLU A 240 -3.36 -7.06 -21.82
C GLU A 240 -3.21 -5.99 -22.90
N ILE A 241 -2.22 -5.12 -22.79
CA ILE A 241 -1.95 -4.12 -23.82
C ILE A 241 -0.96 -4.60 -24.90
N GLY A 242 -0.48 -5.86 -24.80
CA GLY A 242 0.22 -6.57 -25.88
C GLY A 242 1.72 -6.79 -25.67
N TYR A 243 2.28 -6.52 -24.51
CA TYR A 243 3.70 -6.82 -24.23
C TYR A 243 3.91 -8.31 -23.95
N SER A 244 5.00 -8.88 -24.43
CA SER A 244 5.42 -10.25 -24.09
C SER A 244 6.06 -10.32 -22.71
N HIS A 245 6.11 -11.51 -22.09
CA HIS A 245 6.84 -11.72 -20.82
C HIS A 245 8.29 -11.23 -20.93
N ALA A 246 9.03 -11.57 -21.97
CA ALA A 246 10.41 -11.18 -22.17
C ALA A 246 10.63 -9.65 -22.20
N GLN A 247 9.69 -8.90 -22.82
CA GLN A 247 9.75 -7.44 -22.82
C GLN A 247 9.54 -6.88 -21.40
N ILE A 248 8.54 -7.42 -20.67
CA ILE A 248 8.20 -6.97 -19.32
C ILE A 248 9.34 -7.32 -18.35
N GLU A 249 9.95 -8.50 -18.45
CA GLU A 249 11.13 -8.89 -17.67
C GLU A 249 12.28 -7.90 -17.87
N THR A 250 12.52 -7.48 -19.12
CA THR A 250 13.53 -6.47 -19.44
C THR A 250 13.23 -5.13 -18.78
N PHE A 251 11.96 -4.73 -18.71
CA PHE A 251 11.54 -3.51 -18.02
C PHE A 251 11.77 -3.61 -16.51
N PHE A 252 11.33 -4.70 -15.87
CA PHE A 252 11.55 -4.90 -14.45
C PHE A 252 13.03 -4.94 -14.06
N ALA A 253 13.89 -5.52 -14.90
CA ALA A 253 15.33 -5.53 -14.66
C ALA A 253 15.96 -4.13 -14.65
N LYS A 254 15.39 -3.18 -15.41
CA LYS A 254 15.86 -1.81 -15.56
C LYS A 254 15.18 -0.82 -14.61
N LEU A 255 14.08 -1.22 -13.95
CA LEU A 255 13.41 -0.33 -12.99
C LEU A 255 14.37 0.03 -11.86
N ASN A 256 14.61 1.32 -11.71
CA ASN A 256 15.32 1.83 -10.54
C ASN A 256 14.42 1.64 -9.32
N ILE A 257 14.94 0.98 -8.30
CA ILE A 257 14.31 0.94 -6.99
C ILE A 257 14.44 2.37 -6.44
N VAL A 258 13.42 3.19 -6.70
CA VAL A 258 13.28 4.44 -5.94
C VAL A 258 13.14 4.00 -4.50
N GLY A 259 14.04 4.49 -3.65
CA GLY A 259 14.23 4.05 -2.28
C GLY A 259 12.93 3.59 -1.63
N SER A 260 12.96 2.39 -1.10
CA SER A 260 11.80 1.74 -0.49
C SER A 260 11.13 2.71 0.49
N ARG A 261 9.84 2.56 0.73
CA ARG A 261 9.18 3.22 1.90
C ARG A 261 9.87 2.86 3.22
N TYR A 262 10.83 1.96 3.14
CA TYR A 262 11.67 1.41 4.19
C TYR A 262 13.09 1.91 3.97
N ASP A 263 13.39 3.09 4.50
CA ASP A 263 14.74 3.64 4.50
C ASP A 263 15.43 3.15 5.78
N ALA A 264 16.44 2.30 5.61
CA ALA A 264 17.17 1.69 6.71
C ALA A 264 18.65 2.09 6.66
N GLU A 265 19.22 2.46 7.80
CA GLU A 265 20.64 2.81 7.97
C GLU A 265 21.19 2.08 9.20
N THR A 266 22.24 1.28 9.02
CA THR A 266 22.93 0.60 10.13
C THR A 266 24.03 1.50 10.66
N ILE A 267 24.05 1.72 11.97
CA ILE A 267 25.00 2.56 12.70
C ILE A 267 25.54 1.74 13.89
N GLY A 268 26.77 1.28 13.79
CA GLY A 268 27.32 0.33 14.76
C GLY A 268 26.53 -0.97 14.78
N SER A 269 26.09 -1.39 15.96
CA SER A 269 25.26 -2.58 16.15
C SER A 269 23.74 -2.34 15.93
N ARG A 270 23.33 -1.10 15.72
CA ARG A 270 21.92 -0.68 15.66
C ARG A 270 21.48 -0.32 14.26
N THR A 271 20.20 -0.54 13.94
CA THR A 271 19.64 -0.16 12.64
C THR A 271 18.47 0.82 12.83
N LEU A 272 18.59 1.97 12.18
CA LEU A 272 17.54 2.99 12.13
C LEU A 272 16.68 2.80 10.89
N TYR A 273 15.37 2.64 11.08
CA TYR A 273 14.36 2.55 10.03
C TYR A 273 13.47 3.81 10.01
N ARG A 274 13.23 4.33 8.83
CA ARG A 274 12.29 5.42 8.59
C ARG A 274 11.11 4.90 7.79
N LEU A 275 9.94 4.83 8.41
CA LEU A 275 8.76 4.23 7.80
C LEU A 275 7.59 5.20 7.71
N LEU A 276 7.03 5.33 6.50
CA LEU A 276 5.80 6.07 6.29
C LEU A 276 4.60 5.21 6.71
N ALA A 277 4.11 5.42 7.92
CA ALA A 277 2.84 4.89 8.40
C ALA A 277 1.75 5.91 8.08
N LYS A 278 1.04 5.71 6.97
CA LYS A 278 0.08 6.67 6.42
C LYS A 278 -1.10 6.84 7.38
N GLU A 279 -1.05 7.89 8.20
CA GLU A 279 -2.12 8.24 9.13
C GLU A 279 -3.48 8.38 8.42
N LYS A 280 -4.57 8.23 9.15
CA LYS A 280 -5.95 8.19 8.63
C LYS A 280 -6.26 7.00 7.72
N ASN A 281 -5.28 6.21 7.34
CA ASN A 281 -5.47 4.95 6.62
C ASN A 281 -5.07 3.78 7.52
N ALA A 282 -6.04 3.28 8.28
CA ALA A 282 -5.84 2.19 9.24
C ALA A 282 -5.20 0.97 8.61
N PHE A 283 -5.62 0.63 7.40
CA PHE A 283 -5.13 -0.51 6.65
C PHE A 283 -3.63 -0.39 6.30
N ALA A 284 -3.20 0.79 5.80
CA ALA A 284 -1.80 1.02 5.48
C ALA A 284 -0.92 1.04 6.73
N THR A 285 -1.41 1.60 7.84
CA THR A 285 -0.71 1.62 9.13
C THR A 285 -0.61 0.22 9.73
N THR A 286 -1.69 -0.57 9.71
CA THR A 286 -1.70 -1.97 10.13
C THR A 286 -0.60 -2.78 9.44
N ARG A 287 -0.41 -2.60 8.13
CA ARG A 287 0.64 -3.32 7.39
C ARG A 287 2.06 -2.93 7.81
N VAL A 288 2.28 -1.68 8.23
CA VAL A 288 3.56 -1.27 8.81
C VAL A 288 3.79 -1.97 10.15
N PHE A 289 2.76 -2.04 11.00
CA PHE A 289 2.85 -2.73 12.29
C PHE A 289 3.07 -4.24 12.13
N ASP A 290 2.35 -4.87 11.21
CA ASP A 290 2.52 -6.28 10.88
C ASP A 290 3.95 -6.58 10.38
N TYR A 291 4.47 -5.77 9.45
CA TYR A 291 5.85 -5.87 8.98
C TYR A 291 6.86 -5.77 10.12
N ILE A 292 6.76 -4.75 10.97
CA ILE A 292 7.66 -4.57 12.11
C ILE A 292 7.57 -5.76 13.06
N SER A 293 6.36 -6.25 13.33
CA SER A 293 6.13 -7.35 14.27
C SER A 293 6.72 -8.68 13.80
N GLY A 294 6.79 -8.89 12.48
CA GLY A 294 7.30 -10.11 11.86
C GLY A 294 8.83 -10.19 11.77
N LEU A 295 9.54 -9.08 11.99
CA LEU A 295 11.00 -9.05 11.96
C LEU A 295 11.59 -9.57 13.29
N ASP A 296 12.74 -10.25 13.21
CA ASP A 296 13.51 -10.64 14.38
C ASP A 296 14.21 -9.44 15.06
N GLY A 297 14.74 -9.65 16.26
CA GLY A 297 15.48 -8.65 17.02
C GLY A 297 14.61 -7.73 17.86
N ASP A 298 15.25 -7.11 18.87
CA ASP A 298 14.59 -6.17 19.79
C ASP A 298 14.35 -4.82 19.12
N LYS A 299 13.23 -4.18 19.46
CA LYS A 299 12.74 -3.00 18.75
C LYS A 299 12.33 -1.87 19.68
N GLU A 300 12.69 -0.66 19.27
CA GLU A 300 12.12 0.58 19.82
C GLU A 300 11.39 1.34 18.70
N ILE A 301 10.23 1.90 19.02
CA ILE A 301 9.35 2.55 18.04
C ILE A 301 9.05 3.99 18.49
N ILE A 302 9.37 4.97 17.68
CA ILE A 302 8.89 6.34 17.82
C ILE A 302 7.63 6.48 16.97
N LEU A 303 6.48 6.64 17.61
CA LEU A 303 5.18 6.73 16.96
C LEU A 303 4.74 8.19 16.87
N MET A 304 4.89 8.77 15.67
CA MET A 304 4.60 10.18 15.36
C MET A 304 3.27 10.37 14.61
N ASN A 305 2.42 9.36 14.54
CA ASN A 305 1.20 9.38 13.74
C ASN A 305 0.15 10.34 14.33
N SER A 306 0.35 11.64 14.12
CA SER A 306 -0.59 12.69 14.46
C SER A 306 -0.93 13.52 13.23
N CYS A 307 -2.20 13.83 13.04
CA CYS A 307 -2.69 14.57 11.88
C CYS A 307 -2.61 16.08 12.11
N GLN A 308 -1.44 16.61 12.38
CA GLN A 308 -1.24 18.06 12.61
C GLN A 308 -1.47 18.91 11.35
N GLY A 309 -1.35 18.33 10.14
CA GLY A 309 -1.51 19.08 8.89
C GLY A 309 -2.92 19.60 8.64
N ASP A 310 -3.92 19.14 9.37
CA ASP A 310 -5.31 19.53 9.21
C ASP A 310 -5.76 20.62 10.21
N MET A 311 -4.85 21.53 10.55
CA MET A 311 -5.11 22.70 11.41
C MET A 311 -6.26 23.60 10.92
N LYS A 312 -6.79 23.37 9.72
CA LYS A 312 -7.98 24.05 9.20
C LYS A 312 -9.28 23.53 9.83
N HIS A 313 -9.24 22.36 10.44
CA HIS A 313 -10.37 21.72 11.11
C HIS A 313 -10.04 21.57 12.59
N TRP A 314 -10.82 22.16 13.44
CA TRP A 314 -10.62 22.11 14.89
C TRP A 314 -10.99 20.77 15.55
N SER A 315 -11.35 19.74 14.78
CA SER A 315 -11.48 18.38 15.25
C SER A 315 -10.82 17.41 14.27
N GLU A 316 -9.90 16.61 14.78
CA GLU A 316 -9.34 15.48 14.06
C GLU A 316 -10.18 14.23 14.33
N ASN A 317 -10.51 13.47 13.27
CA ASN A 317 -11.19 12.19 13.44
C ASN A 317 -10.13 11.12 13.78
N THR A 318 -10.15 10.63 15.01
CA THR A 318 -9.25 9.59 15.54
C THR A 318 -9.82 8.17 15.42
N CYS A 319 -11.02 7.98 14.83
CA CYS A 319 -11.66 6.66 14.72
C CYS A 319 -10.79 5.65 13.96
N TRP A 320 -9.91 6.09 13.06
CA TRP A 320 -9.00 5.22 12.32
C TRP A 320 -8.06 4.43 13.24
N LEU A 321 -7.76 4.93 14.45
CA LEU A 321 -6.97 4.21 15.45
C LEU A 321 -7.63 2.90 15.87
N TYR A 322 -8.96 2.85 15.89
CA TYR A 322 -9.73 1.68 16.30
C TYR A 322 -9.98 0.69 15.15
N ASP A 323 -9.74 1.10 13.91
CA ASP A 323 -9.72 0.23 12.75
C ASP A 323 -8.29 -0.30 12.45
N CYS A 324 -7.26 0.21 13.14
CA CYS A 324 -5.86 -0.20 12.96
C CYS A 324 -5.47 -1.26 13.99
N ASP A 325 -4.77 -2.31 13.53
CA ASP A 325 -4.34 -3.45 14.36
C ASP A 325 -3.09 -3.12 15.18
N PHE A 326 -3.24 -2.34 16.25
CA PHE A 326 -2.18 -2.07 17.22
C PHE A 326 -1.77 -3.34 18.00
N GLU A 327 -2.56 -4.38 17.95
CA GLU A 327 -2.30 -5.71 18.50
C GLU A 327 -1.00 -6.32 17.98
N PHE A 328 -0.58 -5.99 16.75
CA PHE A 328 0.71 -6.36 16.21
C PHE A 328 1.90 -5.79 16.99
N LEU A 329 1.70 -4.69 17.73
CA LEU A 329 2.73 -4.09 18.56
C LEU A 329 2.82 -4.72 19.96
N ASN A 330 1.91 -5.63 20.32
CA ASN A 330 1.97 -6.39 21.55
C ASN A 330 2.85 -7.65 21.36
N ARG A 331 4.16 -7.45 21.27
CA ARG A 331 5.18 -8.50 21.10
C ARG A 331 6.29 -8.33 22.14
N ASP A 332 6.91 -9.44 22.55
CA ASP A 332 7.97 -9.42 23.57
C ASP A 332 9.23 -8.70 23.09
N ASN A 333 9.52 -8.77 21.79
CA ASN A 333 10.66 -8.12 21.18
C ASN A 333 10.43 -6.63 20.85
N ILE A 334 9.24 -6.07 21.11
CA ILE A 334 9.02 -4.63 21.13
C ILE A 334 9.21 -4.17 22.57
N LYS A 335 10.34 -3.47 22.83
CA LYS A 335 10.79 -3.11 24.16
C LYS A 335 10.34 -1.75 24.63
N ASN A 336 10.16 -0.81 23.69
CA ASN A 336 9.77 0.56 24.00
C ASN A 336 8.99 1.17 22.84
N ILE A 337 7.86 1.80 23.15
CA ILE A 337 7.07 2.57 22.19
C ILE A 337 6.99 4.00 22.70
N ILE A 338 7.63 4.93 22.01
CA ILE A 338 7.67 6.34 22.38
C ILE A 338 6.50 7.04 21.68
N LEU A 339 5.54 7.47 22.49
CA LEU A 339 4.34 8.19 22.05
C LEU A 339 4.61 9.68 22.12
N CYS A 340 4.52 10.37 21.00
CA CYS A 340 4.87 11.79 20.92
C CYS A 340 3.81 12.61 20.19
N GLY A 341 3.90 13.93 20.40
CA GLY A 341 2.99 14.90 19.81
C GLY A 341 1.60 14.97 20.46
N PRO A 342 0.66 15.68 19.81
CA PRO A 342 -0.65 16.02 20.42
C PRO A 342 -1.55 14.80 20.67
N ARG A 343 -1.39 13.71 19.89
CA ARG A 343 -2.22 12.51 19.99
C ARG A 343 -1.61 11.37 20.82
N ARG A 344 -0.55 11.64 21.56
CA ARG A 344 0.15 10.64 22.40
C ARG A 344 -0.77 9.90 23.38
N PHE A 345 -1.78 10.55 23.92
CA PHE A 345 -2.72 9.91 24.85
C PHE A 345 -3.81 9.09 24.16
N ASP A 346 -4.23 9.48 22.96
CA ASP A 346 -5.12 8.64 22.11
C ASP A 346 -4.39 7.34 21.72
N HIS A 347 -3.12 7.43 21.33
CA HIS A 347 -2.29 6.26 21.05
C HIS A 347 -2.07 5.41 22.33
N LYS A 348 -1.82 6.04 23.49
CA LYS A 348 -1.72 5.32 24.77
C LYS A 348 -2.96 4.46 25.00
N LEU A 349 -4.14 5.08 24.96
CA LEU A 349 -5.39 4.38 25.17
C LEU A 349 -5.53 3.20 24.20
N ARG A 350 -5.25 3.43 22.92
CA ARG A 350 -5.38 2.39 21.90
C ARG A 350 -4.39 1.23 22.11
N LEU A 351 -3.15 1.51 22.49
CA LEU A 351 -2.13 0.51 22.81
C LEU A 351 -2.48 -0.33 24.04
N LEU A 352 -2.99 0.31 25.09
CA LEU A 352 -3.47 -0.40 26.29
C LEU A 352 -4.65 -1.32 25.94
N LEU A 353 -5.58 -0.87 25.10
CA LEU A 353 -6.69 -1.72 24.58
C LEU A 353 -6.17 -2.87 23.70
N ALA A 354 -5.03 -2.72 23.04
CA ALA A 354 -4.35 -3.78 22.30
C ALA A 354 -3.56 -4.75 23.19
N GLY A 355 -3.57 -4.53 24.51
CA GLY A 355 -2.88 -5.37 25.48
C GLY A 355 -1.38 -5.06 25.64
N VAL A 356 -0.88 -3.97 25.07
CA VAL A 356 0.52 -3.54 25.25
C VAL A 356 0.74 -3.10 26.69
N PRO A 357 1.70 -3.66 27.43
CA PRO A 357 1.99 -3.29 28.82
C PRO A 357 2.43 -1.82 28.93
N GLU A 358 1.94 -1.13 29.98
CA GLU A 358 2.22 0.30 30.16
C GLU A 358 3.70 0.61 30.36
N GLU A 359 4.48 -0.31 30.94
CA GLU A 359 5.92 -0.20 31.15
C GLU A 359 6.72 -0.16 29.83
N LYS A 360 6.13 -0.57 28.73
CA LYS A 360 6.71 -0.44 27.38
C LYS A 360 6.43 0.92 26.74
N LEU A 361 5.63 1.78 27.37
CA LEU A 361 5.24 3.07 26.82
C LEU A 361 6.08 4.19 27.42
N SER A 362 6.67 5.01 26.56
CA SER A 362 7.37 6.25 26.91
C SER A 362 6.68 7.45 26.26
N PHE A 363 6.86 8.64 26.82
CA PHE A 363 6.13 9.83 26.38
C PHE A 363 7.06 11.00 26.10
N ALA A 364 6.81 11.67 24.98
CA ALA A 364 7.40 12.95 24.64
C ALA A 364 6.29 13.96 24.29
N GLU A 365 6.40 15.19 24.77
CA GLU A 365 5.41 16.21 24.47
C GLU A 365 5.48 16.63 22.99
N ARG A 366 6.68 16.85 22.49
CA ARG A 366 6.97 17.14 21.09
C ARG A 366 7.66 15.97 20.43
N GLU A 367 7.45 15.80 19.15
CA GLU A 367 8.08 14.75 18.36
C GLU A 367 9.61 14.84 18.37
N THR A 368 10.15 16.06 18.42
CA THR A 368 11.59 16.32 18.50
C THR A 368 12.23 15.94 19.83
N ASP A 369 11.44 15.70 20.88
CA ASP A 369 11.91 15.25 22.19
C ASP A 369 11.86 13.71 22.31
N ALA A 370 11.30 13.03 21.32
CA ALA A 370 11.17 11.57 21.32
C ALA A 370 12.51 10.83 21.32
N PRO A 371 13.57 11.27 20.61
CA PRO A 371 14.87 10.60 20.65
C PRO A 371 15.46 10.48 22.07
N ASP A 372 15.20 11.43 22.96
CA ASP A 372 15.67 11.41 24.36
C ASP A 372 14.99 10.31 25.22
N LYS A 373 13.97 9.65 24.69
CA LYS A 373 13.23 8.57 25.36
C LYS A 373 13.65 7.17 24.89
N LEU A 374 14.58 7.08 23.93
CA LEU A 374 15.16 5.82 23.51
C LEU A 374 16.02 5.23 24.65
N ARG A 375 15.89 3.92 24.83
CA ARG A 375 16.66 3.16 25.85
C ARG A 375 17.99 2.64 25.29
N LEU A 376 18.07 2.50 23.96
CA LEU A 376 19.26 2.15 23.19
C LEU A 376 19.95 0.87 23.68
N PHE A 377 19.19 -0.22 23.72
CA PHE A 377 19.77 -1.55 23.98
C PHE A 377 20.76 -1.94 22.87
N ALA A 378 21.65 -2.87 23.14
CA ALA A 378 22.54 -3.40 22.13
C ALA A 378 21.75 -4.17 21.05
N ASN A 379 22.13 -3.99 19.78
CA ASN A 379 21.50 -4.63 18.62
C ASN A 379 20.02 -4.26 18.40
N ASP A 380 19.57 -3.11 18.89
CA ASP A 380 18.21 -2.63 18.68
C ASP A 380 17.95 -2.21 17.24
N GLN A 381 16.73 -2.44 16.83
CA GLN A 381 16.13 -1.83 15.63
C GLN A 381 15.26 -0.66 16.07
N ILE A 382 15.53 0.52 15.56
CA ILE A 382 14.82 1.73 15.94
C ILE A 382 13.97 2.18 14.75
N TYR A 383 12.67 2.30 14.98
CA TYR A 383 11.68 2.66 13.97
C TYR A 383 11.13 4.05 14.22
N VAL A 384 11.28 4.96 13.26
CA VAL A 384 10.62 6.27 13.26
C VAL A 384 9.42 6.17 12.31
N LEU A 385 8.21 6.13 12.90
CA LEU A 385 6.95 6.03 12.16
C LEU A 385 6.30 7.40 12.07
N TYR A 386 6.16 7.91 10.86
CA TYR A 386 5.61 9.24 10.59
C TYR A 386 4.52 9.18 9.51
N GLY A 387 3.65 10.18 9.50
CA GLY A 387 2.57 10.31 8.53
C GLY A 387 2.93 11.13 7.29
N THR A 388 2.00 11.18 6.33
CA THR A 388 2.15 11.96 5.10
C THR A 388 2.26 13.46 5.34
N ASP A 389 1.59 13.95 6.39
CA ASP A 389 1.57 15.37 6.75
C ASP A 389 2.80 15.76 7.58
N SER A 390 3.58 14.78 8.07
CA SER A 390 4.74 14.98 8.95
C SER A 390 6.08 14.49 8.37
N ILE A 391 6.20 14.35 7.04
CA ILE A 391 7.42 13.85 6.38
C ILE A 391 8.67 14.65 6.77
N ALA A 392 8.60 15.99 6.72
CA ALA A 392 9.74 16.85 7.08
C ALA A 392 10.12 16.71 8.55
N LEU A 393 9.12 16.60 9.44
CA LEU A 393 9.32 16.40 10.87
C LEU A 393 9.87 15.00 11.17
N GLY A 394 9.35 13.97 10.50
CA GLY A 394 9.86 12.59 10.58
C GLY A 394 11.33 12.48 10.18
N LYS A 395 11.72 13.17 9.11
CA LYS A 395 13.13 13.26 8.70
C LYS A 395 13.97 13.93 9.79
N LYS A 396 13.51 15.05 10.34
CA LYS A 396 14.23 15.76 11.43
C LYS A 396 14.43 14.87 12.66
N VAL A 397 13.40 14.15 13.10
CA VAL A 397 13.48 13.21 14.24
C VAL A 397 14.46 12.08 13.91
N ALA A 398 14.39 11.51 12.72
CA ALA A 398 15.32 10.45 12.30
C ALA A 398 16.78 10.95 12.25
N ASP A 399 17.03 12.18 11.79
CA ASP A 399 18.37 12.79 11.80
C ASP A 399 18.89 12.99 13.23
N GLN A 400 18.01 13.34 14.19
CA GLN A 400 18.36 13.43 15.63
C GLN A 400 18.70 12.05 16.20
N VAL A 401 17.89 11.01 15.90
CA VAL A 401 18.17 9.62 16.30
C VAL A 401 19.51 9.17 15.70
N ARG A 402 19.75 9.43 14.43
CA ARG A 402 21.03 9.13 13.76
C ARG A 402 22.22 9.74 14.50
N THR A 403 22.10 11.01 14.86
CA THR A 403 23.16 11.73 15.62
C THR A 403 23.41 11.09 16.97
N LEU A 404 22.34 10.73 17.69
CA LEU A 404 22.40 10.05 18.98
C LEU A 404 23.10 8.68 18.86
N LEU A 405 22.75 7.89 17.85
CA LEU A 405 23.36 6.56 17.60
C LEU A 405 24.86 6.65 17.27
N ILE A 406 25.27 7.65 16.48
CA ILE A 406 26.69 7.89 16.17
C ILE A 406 27.46 8.23 17.43
N ALA A 407 26.91 9.09 18.31
CA ALA A 407 27.54 9.43 19.58
C ALA A 407 27.67 8.21 20.49
N LYS A 408 26.58 7.44 20.63
CA LYS A 408 26.57 6.22 21.45
C LYS A 408 27.56 5.15 20.97
N ASN A 409 27.64 4.94 19.66
CA ASN A 409 28.58 3.97 19.09
C ASN A 409 30.06 4.38 19.32
N LYS A 410 30.37 5.68 19.38
CA LYS A 410 31.72 6.16 19.74
C LYS A 410 32.04 5.87 21.20
N GLU A 411 31.11 6.15 22.14
CA GLU A 411 31.28 5.85 23.54
C GLU A 411 31.51 4.38 23.81
N GLU A 412 30.75 3.49 23.12
CA GLU A 412 30.89 2.04 23.23
C GLU A 412 32.23 1.53 22.68
N GLY A 413 32.69 2.07 21.52
CA GLY A 413 34.00 1.73 20.95
C GLY A 413 35.18 2.16 21.83
N GLU A 414 35.10 3.32 22.51
CA GLU A 414 36.13 3.77 23.45
C GLU A 414 36.13 2.96 24.76
N ALA A 415 34.99 2.36 25.15
CA ALA A 415 34.88 1.49 26.31
C ALA A 415 35.49 0.09 26.11
N ASP A 416 35.43 -0.42 24.87
CA ASP A 416 36.00 -1.74 24.49
C ASP A 416 37.54 -1.69 24.32
N GLU A 417 38.13 -0.49 24.16
CA GLU A 417 39.59 -0.30 24.03
C GLU A 417 40.30 -0.05 25.36
N ASN A 418 39.58 0.13 26.49
CA ASN A 418 40.13 0.29 27.84
C ASN A 418 39.88 -0.95 28.70
#